data_7e7b29f5b880e60b1ed535b3325b3b08
#
_entry.id   7e7b29f5b880e60b1ed535b3325b3b08
#
_cell.length_a   1.000
_cell.length_b   1.000
_cell.length_c   1.000
_cell.angle_alpha   90.00
_cell.angle_beta   90.00
_cell.angle_gamma   90.00
#
_symmetry.space_group_name_H-M   'P 1'
#
loop_
_entity.id
_entity.type
_entity.pdbx_description
1 polymer ?
#
loop_
_entity_poly.entity_id
_entity_poly.type
_entity_poly.pdbx_seq_one_letter_code
_entity_poly.pdbx_strand_id
1 'polypeptide(L)' 'MEMTTIRIGGYVVKNRQEVLDWLSDNIGSSLHKESTPRGFDFTGKGWVASWKKYGAGWFMDVTFNDPKHAAFFTLRWK' A
#
# COMPACT_ATOMS: atom_id res chain seq x y z
N MET A 1 14.14 -0.65 14.51
CA MET A 1 13.86 -0.76 13.06
C MET A 1 12.79 0.25 12.68
N GLU A 2 13.10 1.13 11.76
CA GLU A 2 12.13 2.13 11.33
C GLU A 2 11.15 1.56 10.32
N MET A 3 9.89 1.88 10.51
CA MET A 3 8.84 1.58 9.55
C MET A 3 8.37 2.89 8.93
N THR A 4 8.25 2.92 7.63
CA THR A 4 7.86 4.13 6.89
C THR A 4 6.51 3.90 6.22
N THR A 5 5.56 4.79 6.47
CA THR A 5 4.22 4.73 5.88
C THR A 5 4.05 5.84 4.85
N ILE A 6 3.61 5.45 3.65
CA ILE A 6 3.31 6.38 2.56
C ILE A 6 1.81 6.32 2.29
N ARG A 7 1.15 7.48 2.29
CA ARG A 7 -0.27 7.58 1.96
C ARG A 7 -0.45 8.09 0.53
N ILE A 8 -1.28 7.39 -0.24
CA ILE A 8 -1.68 7.85 -1.57
C ILE A 8 -3.20 7.92 -1.65
N GLY A 9 -3.70 8.97 -2.29
CA GLY A 9 -5.14 9.19 -2.42
C GLY A 9 -5.76 8.39 -3.55
N GLY A 10 -7.07 8.17 -3.46
CA GLY A 10 -7.80 7.40 -4.46
C GLY A 10 -7.76 7.99 -5.86
N TYR A 11 -7.55 9.31 -5.97
CA TYR A 11 -7.41 9.95 -7.28
C TYR A 11 -6.09 9.61 -7.99
N VAL A 12 -5.07 9.21 -7.22
CA VAL A 12 -3.79 8.73 -7.74
C VAL A 12 -3.89 7.24 -8.05
N VAL A 13 -4.66 6.51 -7.24
CA VAL A 13 -4.83 5.06 -7.37
C VAL A 13 -6.11 4.79 -8.14
N LYS A 14 -6.02 4.74 -9.46
CA LYS A 14 -7.17 4.44 -10.32
C LYS A 14 -7.60 2.98 -10.19
N ASN A 15 -6.65 2.11 -9.91
CA ASN A 15 -6.88 0.70 -9.75
C ASN A 15 -6.03 0.16 -8.61
N ARG A 16 -6.70 -0.20 -7.51
CA ARG A 16 -6.04 -0.76 -6.33
C ARG A 16 -5.16 -1.96 -6.67
N GLN A 17 -5.63 -2.81 -7.58
CA GLN A 17 -4.90 -4.01 -7.98
C GLN A 17 -3.56 -3.68 -8.65
N GLU A 18 -3.51 -2.58 -9.38
CA GLU A 18 -2.28 -2.13 -10.04
C GLU A 18 -1.18 -1.83 -9.01
N VAL A 19 -1.54 -1.18 -7.91
CA VAL A 19 -0.61 -0.88 -6.82
C VAL A 19 -0.14 -2.18 -6.15
N LEU A 20 -1.07 -3.09 -5.88
CA LEU A 20 -0.75 -4.36 -5.23
C LEU A 20 0.15 -5.23 -6.11
N ASP A 21 -0.10 -5.25 -7.42
CA ASP A 21 0.73 -5.98 -8.38
C ASP A 21 2.14 -5.40 -8.42
N TRP A 22 2.25 -4.08 -8.42
CA TRP A 22 3.55 -3.41 -8.39
C TRP A 22 4.33 -3.78 -7.12
N LEU A 23 3.66 -3.78 -5.96
CA LEU A 23 4.29 -4.15 -4.69
C LEU A 23 4.77 -5.61 -4.72
N SER A 24 3.95 -6.52 -5.24
CA SER A 24 4.32 -7.92 -5.38
C SER A 24 5.51 -8.13 -6.31
N ASP A 25 5.55 -7.37 -7.40
CA ASP A 25 6.60 -7.53 -8.42
C ASP A 25 7.92 -6.87 -8.02
N ASN A 26 7.88 -5.78 -7.25
CA ASN A 26 9.05 -4.96 -6.99
C ASN A 26 9.57 -5.03 -5.55
N ILE A 27 8.72 -5.32 -4.57
CA ILE A 27 9.10 -5.31 -3.15
C ILE A 27 9.08 -6.73 -2.58
N GLY A 28 7.94 -7.39 -2.64
CA GLY A 28 7.80 -8.74 -2.13
C GLY A 28 6.40 -9.27 -2.34
N SER A 29 6.28 -10.59 -2.45
CA SER A 29 5.03 -11.27 -2.76
C SER A 29 3.91 -10.95 -1.77
N SER A 30 2.69 -10.81 -2.28
CA SER A 30 1.50 -10.68 -1.47
C SER A 30 1.21 -12.00 -0.75
N LEU A 31 1.00 -11.93 0.58
CA LEU A 31 0.82 -13.11 1.42
C LEU A 31 -0.60 -13.29 1.90
N HIS A 32 -1.29 -12.20 2.24
CA HIS A 32 -2.60 -12.26 2.89
C HIS A 32 -3.45 -11.03 2.59
N LYS A 33 -4.76 -11.25 2.51
CA LYS A 33 -5.76 -10.19 2.35
C LYS A 33 -6.83 -10.38 3.42
N GLU A 34 -7.21 -9.30 4.08
CA GLU A 34 -8.23 -9.32 5.12
C GLU A 34 -9.23 -8.19 4.91
N SER A 35 -10.53 -8.52 4.99
CA SER A 35 -11.59 -7.51 4.97
C SER A 35 -11.72 -6.87 6.34
N THR A 36 -11.90 -5.55 6.36
CA THR A 36 -12.14 -4.78 7.58
C THR A 36 -13.42 -3.97 7.42
N PRO A 37 -14.01 -3.43 8.52
CA PRO A 37 -15.24 -2.64 8.41
C PRO A 37 -15.14 -1.43 7.49
N ARG A 38 -13.92 -0.88 7.28
CA ARG A 38 -13.71 0.32 6.48
C ARG A 38 -13.05 0.06 5.14
N GLY A 39 -12.64 -1.18 4.86
CA GLY A 39 -11.95 -1.49 3.62
C GLY A 39 -11.22 -2.82 3.70
N PHE A 40 -9.97 -2.83 3.25
CA PHE A 40 -9.17 -4.05 3.17
C PHE A 40 -7.76 -3.81 3.64
N ASP A 41 -7.19 -4.82 4.30
CA ASP A 41 -5.78 -4.85 4.66
C ASP A 41 -5.09 -5.93 3.84
N PHE A 42 -3.91 -5.62 3.31
CA PHE A 42 -3.10 -6.53 2.52
C PHE A 42 -1.74 -6.64 3.16
N THR A 43 -1.25 -7.86 3.33
CA THR A 43 0.07 -8.11 3.88
C THR A 43 0.93 -8.76 2.82
N GLY A 44 2.11 -8.21 2.59
CA GLY A 44 3.11 -8.78 1.70
C GLY A 44 4.43 -8.96 2.41
N LYS A 45 5.39 -9.52 1.69
CA LYS A 45 6.73 -9.70 2.21
C LYS A 45 7.47 -8.36 2.19
N GLY A 46 7.67 -7.77 3.37
CA GLY A 46 8.34 -6.49 3.52
C GLY A 46 7.44 -5.26 3.42
N TRP A 47 6.14 -5.44 3.29
CA TRP A 47 5.19 -4.33 3.21
C TRP A 47 3.81 -4.73 3.74
N VAL A 48 3.04 -3.72 4.16
CA VAL A 48 1.63 -3.86 4.53
C VAL A 48 0.88 -2.70 3.90
N ALA A 49 -0.26 -2.96 3.29
CA ALA A 49 -1.08 -1.92 2.67
C ALA A 49 -2.50 -1.95 3.26
N SER A 50 -3.05 -0.76 3.51
CA SER A 50 -4.42 -0.61 3.99
C SER A 50 -5.18 0.26 3.01
N TRP A 51 -6.26 -0.27 2.43
CA TRP A 51 -7.15 0.45 1.53
C TRP A 51 -8.41 0.77 2.29
N LYS A 52 -8.59 2.02 2.69
CA LYS A 52 -9.69 2.43 3.57
C LYS A 52 -10.39 3.68 3.07
N LYS A 53 -11.69 3.77 3.40
CA LYS A 53 -12.51 4.95 3.12
C LYS A 53 -12.49 5.89 4.32
N TYR A 54 -12.14 7.15 4.05
CA TYR A 54 -12.19 8.21 5.05
C TYR A 54 -13.09 9.34 4.51
N GLY A 55 -14.24 9.54 5.13
CA GLY A 55 -15.21 10.53 4.65
C GLY A 55 -15.65 10.18 3.24
N ALA A 56 -15.47 11.12 2.28
CA ALA A 56 -15.86 10.94 0.89
C ALA A 56 -14.79 10.31 0.01
N GLY A 57 -13.59 10.06 0.55
CA GLY A 57 -12.46 9.60 -0.24
C GLY A 57 -11.89 8.28 0.22
N TRP A 58 -11.20 7.60 -0.71
CA TRP A 58 -10.44 6.39 -0.44
C TRP A 58 -8.95 6.72 -0.42
N PHE A 59 -8.23 6.07 0.49
CA PHE A 59 -6.78 6.21 0.61
C PHE A 59 -6.14 4.86 0.77
N MET A 60 -4.91 4.75 0.28
CA MET A 60 -4.07 3.57 0.52
C MET A 60 -2.86 4.02 1.33
N ASP A 61 -2.68 3.40 2.50
CA ASP A 61 -1.51 3.58 3.34
C ASP A 61 -0.64 2.35 3.19
N VAL A 62 0.59 2.52 2.71
CA VAL A 62 1.53 1.42 2.54
C VAL A 62 2.70 1.63 3.50
N THR A 63 2.94 0.63 4.34
CA THR A 63 4.02 0.65 5.32
C THR A 63 5.10 -0.32 4.89
N PHE A 64 6.34 0.16 4.91
CA PHE A 64 7.52 -0.62 4.50
C PHE A 64 8.45 -0.84 5.68
N ASN A 65 9.04 -2.03 5.75
CA ASN A 65 10.06 -2.34 6.75
C ASN A 65 11.41 -1.72 6.40
N ASP A 66 11.65 -1.47 5.11
CA ASP A 66 12.90 -0.89 4.61
C ASP A 66 12.62 0.49 4.02
N PRO A 67 13.27 1.55 4.52
CA PRO A 67 13.08 2.90 3.96
C PRO A 67 13.45 3.02 2.48
N LYS A 68 14.31 2.17 1.97
CA LYS A 68 14.65 2.14 0.53
C LYS A 68 13.44 1.74 -0.31
N HIS A 69 12.64 0.81 0.19
CA HIS A 69 11.40 0.40 -0.48
C HIS A 69 10.38 1.52 -0.49
N ALA A 70 10.27 2.27 0.60
CA ALA A 70 9.39 3.43 0.69
C ALA A 70 9.78 4.50 -0.33
N ALA A 71 11.06 4.79 -0.47
CA ALA A 71 11.55 5.74 -1.46
C ALA A 71 11.25 5.29 -2.88
N PHE A 72 11.45 4.02 -3.18
CA PHE A 72 11.17 3.42 -4.48
C PHE A 72 9.68 3.53 -4.82
N PHE A 73 8.81 3.22 -3.87
CA PHE A 73 7.37 3.34 -4.00
C PHE A 73 6.95 4.79 -4.27
N THR A 74 7.54 5.74 -3.55
CA THR A 74 7.23 7.17 -3.71
C THR A 74 7.55 7.67 -5.12
N LEU A 75 8.65 7.21 -5.71
CA LEU A 75 9.04 7.57 -7.08
C LEU A 75 8.00 7.10 -8.10
N ARG A 76 7.32 6.01 -7.83
CA ARG A 76 6.35 5.45 -8.78
C ARG A 76 4.95 6.04 -8.58
N TRP A 77 4.53 6.28 -7.33
CA TRP A 77 3.12 6.57 -7.02
C TRP A 77 2.85 7.97 -6.46
N LYS A 78 3.88 8.68 -6.09
CA LYS A 78 3.71 10.03 -5.52
C LYS A 78 4.44 11.15 -6.31
#